data_52d2d5c22714d184b7bceddd483411dc
#
_entry.id   52d2d5c22714d184b7bceddd483411dc
#
_cell.length_a   1.000
_cell.length_b   1.000
_cell.length_c   1.000
_cell.angle_alpha   90.00
_cell.angle_beta   90.00
_cell.angle_gamma   90.00
#
_symmetry.space_group_name_H-M   'P 1'
#
loop_
_entity.id
_entity.type
_entity.pdbx_description
1 polymer ?
#
loop_
_entity_poly.entity_id
_entity_poly.type
_entity_poly.pdbx_seq_one_letter_code
_entity_poly.pdbx_strand_id
1 'polypeptide(L)'
;MTFHADFTSQNYFRDPGAAIDKLRNQGPVVEVRFPIIGRVWTTTNQALADQVLKDTATFTIRKDDGTVAGFRWWMPGIVRTLANSMLSMDEPDHKRLRDIVDEAFRRRAVLEMEPHRCP
;
A
#
# COMPACT_ATOMS: atom_id res chain seq x y z
N MET A 1 2.60 -14.23 -19.40
CA MET A 1 1.32 -13.68 -19.90
C MET A 1 0.88 -12.61 -18.92
N THR A 2 0.76 -11.35 -19.34
CA THR A 2 0.40 -10.25 -18.42
C THR A 2 -1.12 -10.26 -18.23
N PHE A 3 -1.58 -10.38 -17.00
CA PHE A 3 -3.01 -10.34 -16.69
C PHE A 3 -3.50 -8.90 -16.67
N HIS A 4 -4.51 -8.59 -17.46
CA HIS A 4 -5.15 -7.29 -17.47
C HIS A 4 -6.31 -7.28 -16.45
N ALA A 5 -5.99 -6.96 -15.19
CA ALA A 5 -7.03 -6.67 -14.21
C ALA A 5 -7.36 -5.18 -14.29
N ASP A 6 -8.59 -4.88 -14.65
CA ASP A 6 -9.09 -3.49 -14.59
C ASP A 6 -9.73 -3.25 -13.22
N PHE A 7 -8.92 -2.82 -12.27
CA PHE A 7 -9.36 -2.45 -10.91
C PHE A 7 -10.20 -1.17 -10.86
N THR A 8 -10.34 -0.47 -11.98
CA THR A 8 -11.16 0.75 -12.09
C THR A 8 -12.54 0.50 -12.72
N SER A 9 -12.78 -0.74 -13.16
CA SER A 9 -14.04 -1.10 -13.80
C SER A 9 -15.20 -1.18 -12.80
N GLN A 10 -16.40 -0.87 -13.27
CA GLN A 10 -17.63 -1.06 -12.48
C GLN A 10 -17.83 -2.52 -12.05
N ASN A 11 -17.37 -3.47 -12.86
CA ASN A 11 -17.45 -4.89 -12.54
C ASN A 11 -16.58 -5.25 -11.33
N TYR A 12 -15.41 -4.63 -11.21
CA TYR A 12 -14.56 -4.80 -10.04
C TYR A 12 -15.25 -4.25 -8.77
N PHE A 13 -15.85 -3.07 -8.84
CA PHE A 13 -16.56 -2.49 -7.70
C PHE A 13 -17.82 -3.27 -7.29
N ARG A 14 -18.45 -3.96 -8.23
CA ARG A 14 -19.62 -4.79 -7.93
C ARG A 14 -19.26 -6.09 -7.23
N ASP A 15 -18.20 -6.74 -7.68
CA ASP A 15 -17.73 -8.03 -7.15
C ASP A 15 -16.21 -8.09 -7.16
N PRO A 16 -15.56 -7.46 -6.17
CA PRO A 16 -14.11 -7.52 -6.03
C PRO A 16 -13.61 -8.94 -5.73
N GLY A 17 -14.43 -9.78 -5.09
CA GLY A 17 -14.09 -11.16 -4.76
C GLY A 17 -13.80 -11.98 -5.99
N ALA A 18 -14.69 -11.97 -6.97
CA ALA A 18 -14.52 -12.71 -8.22
C ALA A 18 -13.28 -12.25 -9.01
N ALA A 19 -12.94 -10.96 -8.97
CA ALA A 19 -11.75 -10.44 -9.62
C ALA A 19 -10.46 -10.91 -8.92
N ILE A 20 -10.46 -10.91 -7.59
CA ILE A 20 -9.35 -11.39 -6.77
C ILE A 20 -9.15 -12.91 -6.95
N ASP A 21 -10.22 -13.68 -7.02
CA ASP A 21 -10.14 -15.13 -7.24
C ASP A 21 -9.55 -15.47 -8.62
N LYS A 22 -9.88 -14.69 -9.64
CA LYS A 22 -9.24 -14.82 -10.95
C LYS A 22 -7.74 -14.58 -10.89
N LEU A 23 -7.29 -13.58 -10.10
CA LEU A 23 -5.86 -13.33 -9.89
C LEU A 23 -5.19 -14.48 -9.14
N ARG A 24 -5.81 -14.99 -8.07
CA ARG A 24 -5.30 -16.13 -7.29
C ARG A 24 -5.08 -17.37 -8.14
N ASN A 25 -5.99 -17.61 -9.08
CA ASN A 25 -5.90 -18.75 -10.00
C ASN A 25 -4.74 -18.63 -11.01
N GLN A 26 -4.15 -17.44 -11.19
CA GLN A 26 -2.98 -17.25 -12.05
C GLN A 26 -1.67 -17.60 -11.35
N GLY A 27 -1.63 -17.57 -10.01
CA GLY A 27 -0.45 -17.91 -9.23
C GLY A 27 -0.23 -17.00 -8.02
N PRO A 28 0.81 -17.28 -7.22
CA PRO A 28 1.10 -16.54 -6.00
C PRO A 28 1.62 -15.12 -6.25
N VAL A 29 2.24 -14.88 -7.42
CA VAL A 29 2.70 -13.56 -7.89
C VAL A 29 2.24 -13.37 -9.32
N VAL A 30 1.55 -12.29 -9.59
CA VAL A 30 0.96 -12.00 -10.90
C VAL A 30 1.34 -10.61 -11.37
N GLU A 31 1.75 -10.47 -12.63
CA GLU A 31 1.95 -9.19 -13.26
C GLU A 31 0.60 -8.58 -13.66
N VAL A 32 0.26 -7.43 -13.09
CA VAL A 32 -0.97 -6.68 -13.39
C VAL A 32 -0.64 -5.33 -13.99
N ARG A 33 -1.52 -4.84 -14.84
CA ARG A 33 -1.39 -3.51 -15.42
C ARG A 33 -2.38 -2.54 -14.78
N PHE A 34 -1.82 -1.50 -14.15
CA PHE A 34 -2.58 -0.36 -13.66
C PHE A 34 -2.58 0.79 -14.66
N PRO A 35 -3.68 1.54 -14.79
CA PRO A 35 -3.83 2.58 -15.81
C PRO A 35 -2.76 3.68 -15.75
N ILE A 36 -2.31 4.07 -14.56
CA ILE A 36 -1.38 5.21 -14.34
C ILE A 36 0.04 4.72 -14.05
N ILE A 37 0.18 3.68 -13.25
CA ILE A 37 1.48 3.19 -12.75
C ILE A 37 2.16 2.28 -13.77
N GLY A 38 1.39 1.64 -14.64
CA GLY A 38 1.88 0.68 -15.61
C GLY A 38 1.85 -0.75 -15.09
N ARG A 39 2.89 -1.54 -15.43
CA ARG A 39 3.00 -2.94 -14.98
C ARG A 39 3.54 -3.02 -13.56
N VAL A 40 2.88 -3.81 -12.72
CA VAL A 40 3.23 -4.05 -11.31
C VAL A 40 3.11 -5.53 -11.00
N TRP A 41 4.01 -6.03 -10.19
CA TRP A 41 3.89 -7.36 -9.61
C TRP A 41 3.04 -7.31 -8.35
N THR A 42 2.06 -8.18 -8.26
CA THR A 42 1.12 -8.23 -7.15
C THR A 42 1.14 -9.62 -6.52
N THR A 43 1.24 -9.67 -5.21
CA THR A 43 1.08 -10.91 -4.45
C THR A 43 -0.40 -11.23 -4.30
N THR A 44 -0.77 -12.50 -4.43
CA THR A 44 -2.17 -12.95 -4.36
C THR A 44 -2.51 -13.67 -3.06
N ASN A 45 -1.52 -13.97 -2.22
CA ASN A 45 -1.70 -14.60 -0.92
C ASN A 45 -1.07 -13.79 0.21
N GLN A 46 -1.63 -13.94 1.40
CA GLN A 46 -1.23 -13.19 2.59
C GLN A 46 0.18 -13.54 3.06
N ALA A 47 0.57 -14.80 3.02
CA ALA A 47 1.88 -15.23 3.51
C ALA A 47 3.02 -14.58 2.72
N LEU A 48 2.87 -14.51 1.39
CA LEU A 48 3.86 -13.87 0.53
C LEU A 48 3.84 -12.35 0.68
N ALA A 49 2.65 -11.74 0.83
CA ALA A 49 2.54 -10.31 1.12
C ALA A 49 3.25 -9.95 2.43
N ASP A 50 3.06 -10.75 3.46
CA ASP A 50 3.69 -10.58 4.78
C ASP A 50 5.22 -10.71 4.70
N GLN A 51 5.72 -11.67 3.90
CA GLN A 51 7.14 -11.84 3.63
C GLN A 51 7.74 -10.61 2.94
N VAL A 52 7.09 -10.12 1.87
CA VAL A 52 7.56 -8.93 1.13
C VAL A 52 7.56 -7.70 2.01
N LEU A 53 6.53 -7.49 2.83
CA LEU A 53 6.42 -6.33 3.72
C LEU A 53 7.43 -6.35 4.88
N LYS A 54 7.88 -7.53 5.31
CA LYS A 54 8.86 -7.68 6.39
C LYS A 54 10.31 -7.64 5.90
N ASP A 55 10.55 -7.96 4.65
CA ASP A 55 11.89 -7.98 4.06
C ASP A 55 12.29 -6.60 3.53
N THR A 56 12.61 -5.71 4.45
CA THR A 56 13.04 -4.35 4.14
C THR A 56 14.44 -4.27 3.51
N ALA A 57 15.20 -5.35 3.54
CA ALA A 57 16.51 -5.42 2.91
C ALA A 57 16.43 -5.66 1.40
N THR A 58 15.45 -6.45 0.96
CA THR A 58 15.28 -6.82 -0.45
C THR A 58 14.27 -5.92 -1.16
N PHE A 59 13.20 -5.52 -0.46
CA PHE A 59 12.12 -4.72 -1.03
C PHE A 59 12.09 -3.32 -0.45
N THR A 60 12.29 -2.32 -1.28
CA THR A 60 12.21 -0.90 -0.93
C THR A 60 11.19 -0.18 -1.82
N ILE A 61 10.52 0.81 -1.26
CA ILE A 61 9.60 1.68 -2.00
C ILE A 61 10.38 2.77 -2.73
N ARG A 62 11.57 3.13 -2.24
CA ARG A 62 12.42 4.17 -2.83
C ARG A 62 13.47 3.58 -3.75
N LYS A 63 13.74 4.30 -4.83
CA LYS A 63 14.89 4.03 -5.69
C LYS A 63 16.15 4.62 -5.09
N ASP A 64 17.30 4.23 -5.62
CA ASP A 64 18.62 4.73 -5.20
C ASP A 64 18.76 6.26 -5.29
N ASP A 65 17.97 6.89 -6.15
CA ASP A 65 17.87 8.36 -6.32
C ASP A 65 16.96 9.05 -5.28
N GLY A 66 16.40 8.29 -4.32
CA GLY A 66 15.48 8.78 -3.28
C GLY A 66 14.05 9.01 -3.76
N THR A 67 13.75 8.76 -5.05
CA THR A 67 12.39 8.89 -5.58
C THR A 67 11.55 7.66 -5.28
N VAL A 68 10.24 7.85 -5.07
CA VAL A 68 9.31 6.74 -4.84
C VAL A 68 9.06 5.99 -6.15
N ALA A 69 9.17 4.68 -6.12
CA ALA A 69 8.92 3.83 -7.28
C ALA A 69 7.48 4.03 -7.80
N GLY A 70 7.32 4.15 -9.12
CA GLY A 70 6.02 4.35 -9.76
C GLY A 70 5.57 5.82 -9.88
N PHE A 71 6.21 6.76 -9.21
CA PHE A 71 5.91 8.19 -9.35
C PHE A 71 6.64 8.80 -10.56
N ARG A 72 5.89 9.52 -11.37
CA ARG A 72 6.41 10.21 -12.55
C ARG A 72 6.49 11.72 -12.32
N TRP A 73 7.48 12.38 -12.93
CA TRP A 73 7.75 13.82 -12.77
C TRP A 73 6.57 14.74 -13.13
N TRP A 74 5.66 14.29 -14.00
CA TRP A 74 4.48 15.05 -14.45
C TRP A 74 3.26 14.91 -13.51
N MET A 75 3.36 14.13 -12.44
CA MET A 75 2.26 13.97 -11.49
C MET A 75 1.97 15.25 -10.72
N PRO A 76 0.66 15.55 -10.45
CA PRO A 76 0.25 16.72 -9.65
C PRO A 76 0.93 16.75 -8.28
N GLY A 77 1.17 17.98 -7.77
CA GLY A 77 1.89 18.20 -6.50
C GLY A 77 1.27 17.46 -5.30
N ILE A 78 -0.05 17.28 -5.28
CA ILE A 78 -0.77 16.53 -4.24
C ILE A 78 -0.30 15.07 -4.16
N VAL A 79 -0.01 14.45 -5.30
CA VAL A 79 0.48 13.07 -5.36
C VAL A 79 1.91 12.98 -4.83
N ARG A 80 2.73 14.01 -5.07
CA ARG A 80 4.08 14.14 -4.51
C ARG A 80 4.03 14.27 -2.98
N THR A 81 3.07 15.01 -2.44
CA THR A 81 2.87 15.14 -1.00
C THR A 81 2.49 13.80 -0.36
N LEU A 82 1.59 13.04 -1.01
CA LEU A 82 1.22 11.70 -0.56
C LEU A 82 2.39 10.70 -0.65
N ALA A 83 3.27 10.87 -1.64
CA ALA A 83 4.49 10.07 -1.78
C ALA A 83 5.49 10.27 -0.64
N ASN A 84 5.44 11.42 0.03
CA ASN A 84 6.25 11.71 1.23
C ASN A 84 5.50 11.42 2.53
N SER A 85 4.38 10.70 2.47
CA SER A 85 3.66 10.26 3.66
C SER A 85 4.35 9.06 4.33
N MET A 86 3.99 8.79 5.57
CA MET A 86 4.47 7.65 6.34
C MET A 86 4.31 6.30 5.59
N LEU A 87 3.26 6.17 4.75
CA LEU A 87 3.00 4.96 3.95
C LEU A 87 4.03 4.70 2.85
N SER A 88 4.81 5.72 2.47
CA SER A 88 5.79 5.65 1.38
C SER A 88 7.22 5.85 1.89
N MET A 89 7.43 5.73 3.19
CA MET A 89 8.74 5.80 3.81
C MET A 89 9.28 4.40 4.09
N ASP A 90 10.59 4.24 3.86
CA ASP A 90 11.33 3.05 4.27
C ASP A 90 11.92 3.24 5.68
N GLU A 91 12.40 2.16 6.27
CA GLU A 91 13.15 2.22 7.52
C GLU A 91 14.44 3.07 7.37
N PRO A 92 14.88 3.84 8.40
CA PRO A 92 14.34 3.89 9.76
C PRO A 92 13.23 4.94 9.99
N ASP A 93 12.95 5.81 9.02
CA ASP A 93 12.02 6.94 9.18
C ASP A 93 10.57 6.47 9.36
N HIS A 94 10.17 5.40 8.66
CA HIS A 94 8.85 4.79 8.83
C HIS A 94 8.63 4.34 10.28
N LYS A 95 9.60 3.62 10.86
CA LYS A 95 9.50 3.14 12.25
C LYS A 95 9.39 4.30 13.24
N ARG A 96 10.20 5.34 13.09
CA ARG A 96 10.17 6.52 13.97
C ARG A 96 8.81 7.21 13.96
N LEU A 97 8.23 7.44 12.79
CA LEU A 97 6.91 8.07 12.66
C LEU A 97 5.79 7.16 13.20
N ARG A 98 5.88 5.88 12.93
CA ARG A 98 4.93 4.90 13.46
C ARG A 98 4.94 4.86 14.97
N ASP A 99 6.11 4.86 15.61
CA ASP A 99 6.22 4.86 17.08
C ASP A 99 5.54 6.09 17.70
N ILE A 100 5.64 7.27 17.06
CA ILE A 100 4.95 8.50 17.50
C ILE A 100 3.43 8.37 17.39
N VAL A 101 2.96 7.83 16.25
CA VAL A 101 1.52 7.64 16.01
C VAL A 101 0.96 6.57 16.95
N ASP A 102 1.66 5.46 17.12
CA ASP A 102 1.24 4.36 18.01
C ASP A 102 1.13 4.83 19.48
N GLU A 103 1.96 5.80 19.90
CA GLU A 103 1.84 6.39 21.24
C GLU A 103 0.53 7.16 21.40
N ALA A 104 0.12 7.95 20.40
CA ALA A 104 -1.13 8.70 20.42
C ALA A 104 -2.38 7.78 20.41
N PHE A 105 -2.27 6.61 19.77
CA PHE A 105 -3.37 5.63 19.69
C PHE A 105 -3.27 4.48 20.70
N ARG A 106 -2.42 4.59 21.71
CA ARG A 106 -2.39 3.61 22.78
C ARG A 106 -3.78 3.47 23.41
N ARG A 107 -4.15 2.24 23.74
CA ARG A 107 -5.44 1.90 24.35
C ARG A 107 -5.81 2.83 25.50
N ARG A 108 -4.85 3.22 26.32
CA ARG A 108 -5.05 4.14 27.44
C ARG A 108 -5.52 5.52 26.96
N ALA A 109 -4.86 6.10 25.96
CA ALA A 109 -5.23 7.41 25.42
C ALA A 109 -6.63 7.38 24.79
N VAL A 110 -6.98 6.29 24.10
CA VAL A 110 -8.32 6.11 23.52
C VAL A 110 -9.40 5.97 24.60
N LEU A 111 -9.12 5.24 25.68
CA LEU A 111 -10.06 5.10 26.80
C LEU A 111 -10.25 6.42 27.58
N GLU A 112 -9.22 7.24 27.68
CA GLU A 112 -9.31 8.57 28.32
C GLU A 112 -10.16 9.56 27.51
N MET A 113 -10.36 9.33 26.21
CA MET A 113 -11.25 10.14 25.35
C MET A 113 -12.74 9.76 25.48
N GLU A 114 -13.06 8.62 26.05
CA GLU A 114 -14.44 8.14 26.18
C GLU A 114 -15.36 9.07 27.01
N PRO A 115 -14.91 9.69 28.13
CA PRO A 115 -15.71 10.64 28.91
C PRO A 115 -16.11 11.92 28.13
N HIS A 116 -15.43 12.22 27.04
CA HIS A 116 -15.70 13.42 26.22
C HIS A 116 -16.67 13.15 25.06
N ARG A 117 -17.30 11.98 25.03
CA ARG A 117 -18.39 11.69 24.09
C ARG A 117 -19.60 12.54 24.51
N CYS A 118 -19.92 13.57 23.73
CA CYS A 118 -21.11 14.40 23.94
C CYS A 118 -22.38 13.55 24.07
N PRO A 119 -23.32 13.97 24.95
CA PRO A 119 -24.59 13.28 25.16
C PRO A 119 -25.45 13.27 23.89
#